data_989269d120f736284cc0c6619ecce008
#
_entry.id   989269d120f736284cc0c6619ecce008
#
_cell.length_a   1.000
_cell.length_b   1.000
_cell.length_c   1.000
_cell.angle_alpha   90.00
_cell.angle_beta   90.00
_cell.angle_gamma   90.00
#
_symmetry.space_group_name_H-M   'P 1'
#
loop_
_entity.id
_entity.type
_entity.pdbx_description
1 polymer ?
#
loop_
_entity_poly.entity_id
_entity_poly.type
_entity_poly.pdbx_seq_one_letter_code
_entity_poly.pdbx_strand_id
1 'polypeptide(L)'
;MLVAILLLCSTLMSHAAKDNKKVTITVGNETREYWLYVPNNVQAEAPLVLSLHGAGGQCTDKSPFRTNVADKEGCIVAYPQGKMTTFPGLGGMQAYGWSAYGEENFDTDFLKAVVEDVASKYTIDRKRLYCCGFSNGGMMTYVMANTCSHQFAAFAAISGYPINEFHLHHTSDRPVPFLHIHGKADDFVKYSLVPNVIDNMVARNGANPVPEKTTVSGKYTKSIYEAGEDGFPIVFYEIDGMGHNDFTNNTEDNSSAQTMWNFFKQYTLDSPCDKTLKWRPRVETEGYEPKEHGWGVNGRNAILKFGGDLKTDENQNVYRSLQFKTGSYKLSFQSEGDASLTVRAKIQKLTGKQNLILDATVQAGSPAVLPFEVTDGWGEYQITFLRANKNDVITVSNIAIYSSTEENNTGIHTMREAINNNCCYDILGRQVTNPKRGMYIKNGKKVFKVTFK
;
A
#
# COMPACT_ATOMS: atom_id res chain seq x y z
N MET A 1 -62.82 37.75 1.76
CA MET A 1 -61.59 37.37 2.47
C MET A 1 -61.36 35.86 2.23
N LEU A 2 -60.63 35.54 1.18
CA LEU A 2 -60.32 34.13 0.84
C LEU A 2 -58.98 33.80 1.52
N VAL A 3 -59.00 32.83 2.44
CA VAL A 3 -57.77 32.27 3.07
C VAL A 3 -57.28 31.14 2.15
N ALA A 4 -56.20 31.34 1.47
CA ALA A 4 -55.51 30.31 0.71
C ALA A 4 -54.70 29.45 1.68
N ILE A 5 -55.12 28.22 1.91
CA ILE A 5 -54.36 27.22 2.61
C ILE A 5 -53.32 26.67 1.64
N LEU A 6 -52.04 27.06 1.80
CA LEU A 6 -50.93 26.37 1.16
C LEU A 6 -50.71 25.05 1.85
N LEU A 7 -51.17 23.97 1.22
CA LEU A 7 -50.70 22.61 1.58
C LEU A 7 -49.23 22.47 1.16
N LEU A 8 -48.33 22.56 2.13
CA LEU A 8 -46.96 22.12 1.93
C LEU A 8 -46.97 20.57 1.89
N CYS A 9 -47.07 20.03 0.68
CA CYS A 9 -46.87 18.61 0.45
C CYS A 9 -45.36 18.34 0.56
N SER A 10 -44.89 18.08 1.78
CA SER A 10 -43.59 17.50 1.98
C SER A 10 -43.67 16.07 1.40
N THR A 11 -43.25 15.93 0.16
CA THR A 11 -42.94 14.61 -0.39
C THR A 11 -41.83 13.99 0.47
N LEU A 12 -42.22 13.22 1.44
CA LEU A 12 -41.35 12.17 2.00
C LEU A 12 -40.96 11.32 0.82
N MET A 13 -39.83 11.64 0.20
CA MET A 13 -39.19 10.71 -0.71
C MET A 13 -38.85 9.47 0.10
N SER A 14 -39.71 8.47 0.02
CA SER A 14 -39.40 7.11 0.44
C SER A 14 -38.16 6.68 -0.35
N HIS A 15 -37.02 6.81 0.26
CA HIS A 15 -35.77 6.33 -0.30
C HIS A 15 -35.79 4.80 -0.14
N ALA A 16 -36.43 4.12 -1.10
CA ALA A 16 -36.34 2.66 -1.17
C ALA A 16 -34.88 2.28 -1.30
N ALA A 17 -34.41 1.33 -0.47
CA ALA A 17 -33.07 0.76 -0.62
C ALA A 17 -32.91 0.35 -2.07
N LYS A 18 -31.93 0.94 -2.77
CA LYS A 18 -31.81 0.69 -4.20
C LYS A 18 -31.51 -0.77 -4.47
N ASP A 19 -30.57 -1.37 -3.72
CA ASP A 19 -30.33 -2.79 -3.79
C ASP A 19 -29.75 -3.34 -2.47
N ASN A 20 -30.21 -4.52 -2.06
CA ASN A 20 -29.71 -5.30 -0.96
C ASN A 20 -29.99 -6.78 -1.31
N LYS A 21 -29.20 -7.34 -2.22
CA LYS A 21 -29.53 -8.61 -2.89
C LYS A 21 -28.29 -9.42 -3.24
N LYS A 22 -28.51 -10.73 -3.39
CA LYS A 22 -27.53 -11.62 -4.01
C LYS A 22 -27.49 -11.42 -5.52
N VAL A 23 -26.30 -11.38 -6.07
CA VAL A 23 -26.03 -11.30 -7.50
C VAL A 23 -25.16 -12.49 -7.91
N THR A 24 -25.46 -13.06 -9.05
CA THR A 24 -24.70 -14.15 -9.65
C THR A 24 -24.08 -13.68 -10.96
N ILE A 25 -22.79 -13.97 -11.15
CA ILE A 25 -22.04 -13.65 -12.37
C ILE A 25 -21.27 -14.88 -12.87
N THR A 26 -20.93 -14.89 -14.15
CA THR A 26 -20.07 -15.92 -14.75
C THR A 26 -18.67 -15.34 -14.94
N VAL A 27 -17.67 -16.04 -14.42
CA VAL A 27 -16.25 -15.67 -14.55
C VAL A 27 -15.50 -16.86 -15.14
N GLY A 28 -15.01 -16.70 -16.37
CA GLY A 28 -14.54 -17.83 -17.15
C GLY A 28 -15.66 -18.87 -17.34
N ASN A 29 -15.44 -20.08 -16.87
CA ASN A 29 -16.42 -21.18 -16.94
C ASN A 29 -17.13 -21.42 -15.61
N GLU A 30 -16.97 -20.55 -14.63
CA GLU A 30 -17.51 -20.73 -13.29
C GLU A 30 -18.61 -19.72 -12.97
N THR A 31 -19.64 -20.19 -12.26
CA THR A 31 -20.66 -19.33 -11.68
C THR A 31 -20.21 -18.91 -10.29
N ARG A 32 -20.12 -17.61 -10.06
CA ARG A 32 -19.74 -17.00 -8.79
C ARG A 32 -20.85 -16.07 -8.31
N GLU A 33 -20.85 -15.76 -7.03
CA GLU A 33 -21.87 -14.91 -6.44
C GLU A 33 -21.27 -13.87 -5.50
N TYR A 34 -22.01 -12.77 -5.32
CA TYR A 34 -21.71 -11.75 -4.33
C TYR A 34 -23.00 -11.13 -3.82
N TRP A 35 -22.97 -10.55 -2.62
CA TRP A 35 -24.05 -9.72 -2.12
C TRP A 35 -23.79 -8.28 -2.47
N LEU A 36 -24.74 -7.61 -3.13
CA LEU A 36 -24.68 -6.20 -3.47
C LEU A 36 -25.51 -5.39 -2.47
N TYR A 37 -24.88 -4.35 -1.92
CA TYR A 37 -25.55 -3.35 -1.09
C TYR A 37 -25.39 -1.96 -1.68
N VAL A 38 -26.51 -1.32 -2.02
CA VAL A 38 -26.59 0.04 -2.53
C VAL A 38 -27.47 0.85 -1.58
N PRO A 39 -26.89 1.82 -0.85
CA PRO A 39 -27.67 2.62 0.10
C PRO A 39 -28.65 3.55 -0.61
N ASN A 40 -29.63 4.06 0.13
CA ASN A 40 -30.64 4.98 -0.41
C ASN A 40 -30.07 6.29 -0.88
N ASN A 41 -29.04 6.78 -0.19
CA ASN A 41 -28.34 8.03 -0.45
C ASN A 41 -27.07 7.85 -1.27
N VAL A 42 -27.03 6.81 -2.13
CA VAL A 42 -25.88 6.52 -2.97
C VAL A 42 -25.45 7.76 -3.75
N GLN A 43 -24.15 8.04 -3.77
CA GLN A 43 -23.58 9.16 -4.51
C GLN A 43 -23.78 9.01 -6.03
N ALA A 44 -23.84 10.10 -6.78
CA ALA A 44 -24.03 10.09 -8.24
C ALA A 44 -22.90 9.34 -8.96
N GLU A 45 -21.66 9.52 -8.50
CA GLU A 45 -20.47 8.75 -8.88
C GLU A 45 -19.98 8.07 -7.60
N ALA A 46 -20.51 6.88 -7.32
CA ALA A 46 -20.36 6.24 -6.03
C ALA A 46 -18.98 5.59 -5.88
N PRO A 47 -18.31 5.75 -4.73
CA PRO A 47 -17.22 4.86 -4.37
C PRO A 47 -17.71 3.42 -4.24
N LEU A 48 -16.86 2.46 -4.58
CA LEU A 48 -17.15 1.04 -4.42
C LEU A 48 -16.15 0.42 -3.42
N VAL A 49 -16.67 -0.30 -2.44
CA VAL A 49 -15.88 -1.10 -1.48
C VAL A 49 -16.12 -2.57 -1.74
N LEU A 50 -15.06 -3.35 -1.97
CA LEU A 50 -15.09 -4.80 -1.86
C LEU A 50 -14.79 -5.20 -0.42
N SER A 51 -15.66 -5.99 0.20
CA SER A 51 -15.54 -6.43 1.59
C SER A 51 -15.49 -7.95 1.66
N LEU A 52 -14.35 -8.51 2.04
CA LEU A 52 -14.02 -9.93 1.94
C LEU A 52 -14.16 -10.63 3.29
N HIS A 53 -15.03 -11.64 3.37
CA HIS A 53 -15.25 -12.43 4.59
C HIS A 53 -14.04 -13.29 4.96
N GLY A 54 -13.97 -13.74 6.20
CA GLY A 54 -12.99 -14.71 6.70
C GLY A 54 -13.27 -16.15 6.25
N ALA A 55 -12.37 -17.07 6.60
CA ALA A 55 -12.58 -18.50 6.36
C ALA A 55 -13.87 -18.98 7.03
N GLY A 56 -14.71 -19.72 6.29
CA GLY A 56 -16.03 -20.19 6.72
C GLY A 56 -17.14 -19.14 6.65
N GLY A 57 -16.84 -17.88 6.38
CA GLY A 57 -17.81 -16.80 6.24
C GLY A 57 -18.60 -16.85 4.94
N GLN A 58 -19.61 -15.99 4.85
CA GLN A 58 -20.48 -15.88 3.70
C GLN A 58 -20.66 -14.41 3.29
N CYS A 59 -21.00 -14.19 2.04
CA CYS A 59 -21.30 -12.86 1.51
C CYS A 59 -22.48 -12.17 2.26
N THR A 60 -23.36 -12.96 2.87
CA THR A 60 -24.48 -12.49 3.67
C THR A 60 -24.09 -11.92 5.04
N ASP A 61 -22.87 -12.19 5.53
CA ASP A 61 -22.37 -11.69 6.81
C ASP A 61 -22.13 -10.18 6.78
N LYS A 62 -21.92 -9.63 5.58
CA LYS A 62 -21.71 -8.20 5.32
C LYS A 62 -20.61 -7.62 6.22
N SER A 63 -19.49 -8.29 6.22
CA SER A 63 -18.34 -8.09 7.09
C SER A 63 -17.04 -8.05 6.25
N PRO A 64 -15.97 -7.38 6.70
CA PRO A 64 -15.87 -6.50 7.89
C PRO A 64 -16.42 -5.08 7.68
N PHE A 65 -16.67 -4.65 6.43
CA PHE A 65 -17.22 -3.33 6.13
C PHE A 65 -18.74 -3.37 6.28
N ARG A 66 -19.28 -2.62 7.24
CA ARG A 66 -20.68 -2.70 7.63
C ARG A 66 -21.59 -1.80 6.81
N THR A 67 -22.83 -2.26 6.54
CA THR A 67 -23.81 -1.53 5.72
C THR A 67 -24.22 -0.18 6.30
N ASN A 68 -24.21 -0.01 7.64
CA ASN A 68 -24.51 1.27 8.27
C ASN A 68 -23.49 2.37 7.92
N VAL A 69 -22.24 1.99 7.61
CA VAL A 69 -21.25 2.95 7.08
C VAL A 69 -21.60 3.32 5.64
N ALA A 70 -22.03 2.35 4.82
CA ALA A 70 -22.50 2.62 3.47
C ALA A 70 -23.71 3.57 3.47
N ASP A 71 -24.67 3.34 4.38
CA ASP A 71 -25.87 4.21 4.55
C ASP A 71 -25.48 5.64 4.94
N LYS A 72 -24.48 5.77 5.82
CA LYS A 72 -24.01 7.10 6.24
C LYS A 72 -23.25 7.84 5.15
N GLU A 73 -22.41 7.13 4.41
CA GLU A 73 -21.41 7.74 3.53
C GLU A 73 -21.80 7.69 2.03
N GLY A 74 -22.86 6.97 1.67
CA GLY A 74 -23.35 6.90 0.29
C GLY A 74 -22.49 6.10 -0.67
N CYS A 75 -21.68 5.14 -0.17
CA CYS A 75 -20.85 4.26 -0.99
C CYS A 75 -21.56 2.93 -1.28
N ILE A 76 -21.25 2.32 -2.42
CA ILE A 76 -21.70 0.98 -2.77
C ILE A 76 -20.76 -0.04 -2.12
N VAL A 77 -21.31 -1.14 -1.60
CA VAL A 77 -20.53 -2.24 -1.07
C VAL A 77 -20.87 -3.54 -1.78
N ALA A 78 -19.88 -4.23 -2.28
CA ALA A 78 -20.00 -5.60 -2.72
C ALA A 78 -19.31 -6.53 -1.71
N TYR A 79 -20.02 -7.61 -1.36
CA TYR A 79 -19.54 -8.68 -0.48
C TYR A 79 -19.40 -9.96 -1.33
N PRO A 80 -18.26 -10.20 -1.96
CA PRO A 80 -18.05 -11.39 -2.78
C PRO A 80 -18.08 -12.66 -1.93
N GLN A 81 -18.50 -13.79 -2.54
CA GLN A 81 -18.49 -15.12 -1.92
C GLN A 81 -17.22 -15.87 -2.31
N GLY A 82 -16.40 -16.21 -1.33
CA GLY A 82 -15.25 -17.11 -1.52
C GLY A 82 -15.72 -18.52 -1.91
N LYS A 83 -14.82 -19.31 -2.48
CA LYS A 83 -15.08 -20.71 -2.87
C LYS A 83 -14.83 -21.66 -1.70
N MET A 84 -15.35 -22.87 -1.82
CA MET A 84 -14.93 -23.97 -0.96
C MET A 84 -13.44 -24.21 -1.19
N THR A 85 -12.64 -23.99 -0.17
CA THR A 85 -11.17 -24.00 -0.19
C THR A 85 -10.66 -24.89 0.94
N THR A 86 -9.56 -25.59 0.69
CA THR A 86 -8.85 -26.34 1.71
C THR A 86 -7.80 -25.43 2.36
N PHE A 87 -7.78 -25.40 3.69
CA PHE A 87 -6.85 -24.63 4.51
C PHE A 87 -5.80 -25.56 5.13
N PRO A 88 -4.61 -25.72 4.53
CA PRO A 88 -3.55 -26.61 5.07
C PRO A 88 -3.12 -26.19 6.48
N GLY A 89 -3.00 -24.91 6.74
CA GLY A 89 -2.66 -24.36 8.06
C GLY A 89 -3.71 -24.60 9.15
N LEU A 90 -4.92 -25.06 8.79
CA LEU A 90 -5.99 -25.44 9.69
C LEU A 90 -6.26 -26.96 9.63
N GLY A 91 -5.22 -27.76 9.48
CA GLY A 91 -5.37 -29.21 9.47
C GLY A 91 -6.10 -29.79 8.26
N GLY A 92 -6.15 -29.06 7.14
CA GLY A 92 -6.87 -29.49 5.94
C GLY A 92 -8.37 -29.22 5.98
N MET A 93 -8.85 -28.34 6.86
CA MET A 93 -10.25 -27.95 6.92
C MET A 93 -10.74 -27.41 5.58
N GLN A 94 -11.91 -27.85 5.15
CA GLN A 94 -12.60 -27.31 3.98
C GLN A 94 -13.67 -26.30 4.42
N ALA A 95 -13.58 -25.08 3.91
CA ALA A 95 -14.53 -24.02 4.20
C ALA A 95 -14.57 -23.00 3.05
N TYR A 96 -15.60 -22.18 3.03
CA TYR A 96 -15.61 -21.03 2.13
C TYR A 96 -14.47 -20.08 2.46
N GLY A 97 -13.75 -19.60 1.44
CA GLY A 97 -12.65 -18.68 1.62
C GLY A 97 -11.96 -18.34 0.30
N TRP A 98 -10.78 -17.77 0.42
CA TRP A 98 -10.02 -17.15 -0.65
C TRP A 98 -8.72 -17.89 -0.87
N SER A 99 -8.32 -18.00 -2.14
CA SER A 99 -6.99 -18.45 -2.52
C SER A 99 -5.99 -17.32 -2.31
N ALA A 100 -5.59 -17.12 -1.05
CA ALA A 100 -4.61 -16.11 -0.68
C ALA A 100 -3.16 -16.61 -0.87
N TYR A 101 -2.94 -17.52 -1.81
CA TYR A 101 -1.65 -18.13 -2.14
C TYR A 101 -1.38 -17.95 -3.65
N GLY A 102 -0.10 -17.72 -3.99
CA GLY A 102 0.30 -17.53 -5.38
C GLY A 102 0.11 -16.11 -5.91
N GLU A 103 0.42 -15.90 -7.18
CA GLU A 103 0.26 -14.63 -7.88
C GLU A 103 -1.21 -14.34 -8.21
N GLU A 104 -1.49 -13.75 -9.36
CA GLU A 104 -2.85 -13.65 -9.84
C GLU A 104 -3.51 -15.03 -9.89
N ASN A 105 -4.74 -15.10 -9.42
CA ASN A 105 -5.48 -16.34 -9.32
C ASN A 105 -6.96 -16.11 -9.66
N PHE A 106 -7.73 -17.18 -9.71
CA PHE A 106 -9.15 -17.13 -10.07
C PHE A 106 -10.00 -16.25 -9.12
N ASP A 107 -9.57 -15.99 -7.91
CA ASP A 107 -10.26 -15.07 -7.00
C ASP A 107 -9.96 -13.62 -7.34
N THR A 108 -8.73 -13.27 -7.76
CA THR A 108 -8.42 -11.92 -8.24
C THR A 108 -9.24 -11.58 -9.49
N ASP A 109 -9.39 -12.52 -10.41
CA ASP A 109 -10.22 -12.34 -11.61
C ASP A 109 -11.71 -12.20 -11.27
N PHE A 110 -12.19 -12.98 -10.29
CA PHE A 110 -13.55 -12.84 -9.81
C PHE A 110 -13.78 -11.46 -9.14
N LEU A 111 -12.86 -10.98 -8.31
CA LEU A 111 -12.99 -9.68 -7.65
C LEU A 111 -12.97 -8.53 -8.65
N LYS A 112 -12.15 -8.61 -9.69
CA LYS A 112 -12.18 -7.67 -10.82
C LYS A 112 -13.53 -7.73 -11.55
N ALA A 113 -14.05 -8.92 -11.81
CA ALA A 113 -15.34 -9.12 -12.48
C ALA A 113 -16.51 -8.55 -11.67
N VAL A 114 -16.48 -8.63 -10.32
CA VAL A 114 -17.47 -7.99 -9.46
C VAL A 114 -17.47 -6.48 -9.65
N VAL A 115 -16.29 -5.84 -9.73
CA VAL A 115 -16.19 -4.40 -10.01
C VAL A 115 -16.85 -4.05 -11.34
N GLU A 116 -16.56 -4.82 -12.40
CA GLU A 116 -17.13 -4.59 -13.73
C GLU A 116 -18.65 -4.80 -13.75
N ASP A 117 -19.14 -5.83 -13.07
CA ASP A 117 -20.57 -6.11 -12.98
C ASP A 117 -21.33 -4.99 -12.24
N VAL A 118 -20.78 -4.47 -11.14
CA VAL A 118 -21.36 -3.32 -10.43
C VAL A 118 -21.32 -2.07 -11.31
N ALA A 119 -20.20 -1.81 -11.99
CA ALA A 119 -20.04 -0.66 -12.90
C ALA A 119 -21.00 -0.71 -14.10
N SER A 120 -21.42 -1.89 -14.52
CA SER A 120 -22.42 -2.06 -15.59
C SER A 120 -23.84 -1.65 -15.16
N LYS A 121 -24.11 -1.61 -13.87
CA LYS A 121 -25.45 -1.36 -13.27
C LYS A 121 -25.56 -0.02 -12.58
N TYR A 122 -24.44 0.52 -12.09
CA TYR A 122 -24.36 1.77 -11.32
C TYR A 122 -23.20 2.62 -11.80
N THR A 123 -23.39 3.93 -11.79
CA THR A 123 -22.30 4.87 -12.05
C THR A 123 -21.39 4.89 -10.83
N ILE A 124 -20.24 4.20 -10.95
CA ILE A 124 -19.21 4.19 -9.91
C ILE A 124 -18.04 5.08 -10.30
N ASP A 125 -17.40 5.68 -9.30
CA ASP A 125 -16.11 6.36 -9.50
C ASP A 125 -14.98 5.33 -9.49
N ARG A 126 -14.45 5.01 -10.66
CA ARG A 126 -13.37 4.04 -10.81
C ARG A 126 -12.05 4.47 -10.16
N LYS A 127 -11.93 5.74 -9.76
CA LYS A 127 -10.78 6.22 -9.00
C LYS A 127 -10.92 6.02 -7.50
N ARG A 128 -12.13 5.69 -7.03
CA ARG A 128 -12.46 5.42 -5.62
C ARG A 128 -12.94 3.98 -5.42
N LEU A 129 -12.13 3.03 -5.88
CA LEU A 129 -12.30 1.59 -5.59
C LEU A 129 -11.46 1.23 -4.38
N TYR A 130 -12.04 0.55 -3.43
CA TYR A 130 -11.39 0.14 -2.19
C TYR A 130 -11.60 -1.34 -1.92
N CYS A 131 -10.66 -1.98 -1.24
CA CYS A 131 -10.79 -3.38 -0.84
C CYS A 131 -10.42 -3.55 0.62
N CYS A 132 -11.25 -4.27 1.36
CA CYS A 132 -10.95 -4.67 2.72
C CYS A 132 -11.36 -6.12 2.99
N GLY A 133 -10.81 -6.70 4.06
CA GLY A 133 -11.17 -8.07 4.42
C GLY A 133 -10.77 -8.43 5.85
N PHE A 134 -11.41 -9.49 6.34
CA PHE A 134 -11.17 -10.09 7.64
C PHE A 134 -10.46 -11.44 7.50
N SER A 135 -9.49 -11.72 8.38
CA SER A 135 -8.84 -13.04 8.45
C SER A 135 -8.31 -13.50 7.08
N ASN A 136 -8.77 -14.62 6.55
CA ASN A 136 -8.44 -15.07 5.19
C ASN A 136 -8.85 -14.04 4.11
N GLY A 137 -9.94 -13.28 4.29
CA GLY A 137 -10.28 -12.13 3.44
C GLY A 137 -9.28 -10.98 3.60
N GLY A 138 -8.73 -10.78 4.80
CA GLY A 138 -7.62 -9.85 5.04
C GLY A 138 -6.36 -10.29 4.30
N MET A 139 -6.04 -11.59 4.32
CA MET A 139 -4.94 -12.16 3.52
C MET A 139 -5.15 -11.89 2.01
N MET A 140 -6.38 -12.11 1.52
CA MET A 140 -6.73 -11.82 0.12
C MET A 140 -6.66 -10.32 -0.19
N THR A 141 -6.92 -9.44 0.77
CA THR A 141 -6.73 -8.00 0.60
C THR A 141 -5.27 -7.63 0.33
N TYR A 142 -4.31 -8.32 0.96
CA TYR A 142 -2.88 -8.16 0.65
C TYR A 142 -2.54 -8.69 -0.77
N VAL A 143 -3.17 -9.79 -1.19
CA VAL A 143 -3.04 -10.27 -2.58
C VAL A 143 -3.51 -9.20 -3.55
N MET A 144 -4.68 -8.62 -3.33
CA MET A 144 -5.22 -7.53 -4.16
C MET A 144 -4.32 -6.29 -4.15
N ALA A 145 -3.77 -5.92 -2.98
CA ALA A 145 -2.83 -4.81 -2.87
C ALA A 145 -1.53 -5.04 -3.67
N ASN A 146 -1.09 -6.29 -3.79
CA ASN A 146 0.11 -6.65 -4.52
C ASN A 146 -0.11 -6.82 -6.03
N THR A 147 -1.27 -7.35 -6.43
CA THR A 147 -1.52 -7.73 -7.84
C THR A 147 -2.44 -6.74 -8.58
N CYS A 148 -3.25 -5.99 -7.85
CA CYS A 148 -4.25 -5.07 -8.41
C CYS A 148 -4.08 -3.63 -7.93
N SER A 149 -2.89 -3.24 -7.48
CA SER A 149 -2.60 -1.88 -6.96
C SER A 149 -2.97 -0.76 -7.94
N HIS A 150 -2.94 -1.04 -9.24
CA HIS A 150 -3.28 -0.08 -10.30
C HIS A 150 -4.80 0.13 -10.48
N GLN A 151 -5.65 -0.67 -9.82
CA GLN A 151 -7.11 -0.56 -9.93
C GLN A 151 -7.76 -0.03 -8.64
N PHE A 152 -7.14 -0.20 -7.47
CA PHE A 152 -7.71 0.15 -6.18
C PHE A 152 -6.94 1.30 -5.53
N ALA A 153 -7.68 2.28 -5.01
CA ALA A 153 -7.11 3.47 -4.41
C ALA A 153 -6.48 3.22 -3.04
N ALA A 154 -7.12 2.37 -2.21
CA ALA A 154 -6.63 2.04 -0.87
C ALA A 154 -7.14 0.66 -0.41
N PHE A 155 -6.46 0.11 0.60
CA PHE A 155 -6.73 -1.21 1.15
C PHE A 155 -6.80 -1.19 2.68
N ALA A 156 -7.57 -2.12 3.27
CA ALA A 156 -7.61 -2.32 4.71
C ALA A 156 -7.76 -3.79 5.08
N ALA A 157 -7.00 -4.28 6.06
CA ALA A 157 -7.14 -5.63 6.59
C ALA A 157 -7.42 -5.59 8.09
N ILE A 158 -8.29 -6.49 8.55
CA ILE A 158 -8.51 -6.72 9.97
C ILE A 158 -8.22 -8.19 10.30
N SER A 159 -7.38 -8.42 11.30
CA SER A 159 -6.99 -9.76 11.80
C SER A 159 -6.53 -10.73 10.71
N GLY A 160 -5.84 -10.23 9.67
CA GLY A 160 -5.35 -11.04 8.56
C GLY A 160 -4.15 -10.41 7.88
N TYR A 161 -3.09 -11.20 7.65
CA TYR A 161 -1.88 -10.80 6.95
C TYR A 161 -1.38 -11.96 6.07
N PRO A 162 -0.52 -11.71 5.07
CA PRO A 162 -0.02 -12.78 4.22
C PRO A 162 0.71 -13.85 5.03
N ILE A 163 0.33 -15.10 4.87
CA ILE A 163 1.00 -16.26 5.49
C ILE A 163 1.92 -16.99 4.51
N ASN A 164 1.95 -16.55 3.27
CA ASN A 164 2.71 -17.15 2.19
C ASN A 164 3.81 -16.16 1.78
N GLU A 165 5.00 -16.69 1.58
CA GLU A 165 6.20 -15.93 1.21
C GLU A 165 6.00 -15.03 0.00
N PHE A 166 5.25 -15.50 -1.00
CA PHE A 166 5.04 -14.76 -2.23
C PHE A 166 4.39 -13.38 -1.96
N HIS A 167 3.30 -13.34 -1.19
CA HIS A 167 2.57 -12.10 -0.93
C HIS A 167 3.20 -11.21 0.12
N LEU A 168 4.05 -11.76 0.98
CA LEU A 168 4.88 -10.96 1.87
C LEU A 168 5.92 -10.15 1.10
N HIS A 169 6.37 -10.66 -0.04
CA HIS A 169 7.58 -10.17 -0.70
C HIS A 169 7.31 -9.52 -2.04
N HIS A 170 6.11 -9.72 -2.59
CA HIS A 170 5.79 -9.19 -3.90
C HIS A 170 5.72 -7.66 -3.85
N THR A 171 6.52 -7.01 -4.66
CA THR A 171 6.38 -5.57 -4.89
C THR A 171 5.19 -5.34 -5.80
N SER A 172 4.21 -4.58 -5.33
CA SER A 172 3.12 -4.10 -6.18
C SER A 172 3.66 -3.15 -7.26
N ASP A 173 2.87 -2.94 -8.31
CA ASP A 173 3.24 -2.04 -9.40
C ASP A 173 3.39 -0.58 -8.92
N ARG A 174 2.71 -0.23 -7.83
CA ARG A 174 2.84 1.05 -7.14
C ARG A 174 2.72 0.88 -5.62
N PRO A 175 3.25 1.80 -4.80
CA PRO A 175 2.86 1.90 -3.39
C PRO A 175 1.35 2.06 -3.24
N VAL A 176 0.77 1.59 -2.15
CA VAL A 176 -0.67 1.68 -1.88
C VAL A 176 -0.93 2.16 -0.45
N PRO A 177 -1.89 3.08 -0.23
CA PRO A 177 -2.35 3.39 1.12
C PRO A 177 -2.89 2.11 1.77
N PHE A 178 -2.43 1.79 2.97
CA PHE A 178 -2.85 0.56 3.64
C PHE A 178 -3.13 0.80 5.12
N LEU A 179 -4.30 0.32 5.57
CA LEU A 179 -4.70 0.28 6.97
C LEU A 179 -4.70 -1.16 7.46
N HIS A 180 -4.03 -1.44 8.59
CA HIS A 180 -4.10 -2.73 9.26
C HIS A 180 -4.67 -2.58 10.67
N ILE A 181 -5.65 -3.41 11.03
CA ILE A 181 -6.22 -3.48 12.38
C ILE A 181 -6.00 -4.89 12.91
N HIS A 182 -5.42 -5.02 14.11
CA HIS A 182 -5.16 -6.34 14.68
C HIS A 182 -5.33 -6.35 16.19
N GLY A 183 -5.91 -7.42 16.71
CA GLY A 183 -6.07 -7.64 18.14
C GLY A 183 -4.76 -8.15 18.77
N LYS A 184 -4.32 -7.54 19.87
CA LYS A 184 -3.12 -8.01 20.60
C LYS A 184 -3.29 -9.39 21.24
N ALA A 185 -4.54 -9.84 21.44
CA ALA A 185 -4.86 -11.17 21.94
C ALA A 185 -5.29 -12.15 20.84
N ASP A 186 -4.96 -11.86 19.57
CA ASP A 186 -5.22 -12.78 18.46
C ASP A 186 -4.17 -13.89 18.43
N ASP A 187 -4.57 -15.06 18.91
CA ASP A 187 -3.74 -16.28 18.92
C ASP A 187 -3.99 -17.16 17.68
N PHE A 188 -5.02 -16.84 16.89
CA PHE A 188 -5.37 -17.61 15.69
C PHE A 188 -4.57 -17.13 14.47
N VAL A 189 -4.65 -15.83 14.14
CA VAL A 189 -3.71 -15.16 13.24
C VAL A 189 -2.78 -14.33 14.11
N LYS A 190 -1.66 -14.92 14.49
CA LYS A 190 -0.83 -14.48 15.62
C LYS A 190 -0.39 -13.03 15.51
N TYR A 191 -0.79 -12.23 16.50
CA TYR A 191 -0.38 -10.82 16.60
C TYR A 191 1.15 -10.65 16.61
N SER A 192 1.91 -11.58 17.20
CA SER A 192 3.37 -11.49 17.32
C SER A 192 4.11 -11.33 15.97
N LEU A 193 3.48 -11.68 14.86
CA LEU A 193 4.06 -11.58 13.52
C LEU A 193 3.67 -10.28 12.79
N VAL A 194 2.62 -9.60 13.27
CA VAL A 194 2.09 -8.39 12.61
C VAL A 194 3.13 -7.27 12.50
N PRO A 195 3.94 -6.97 13.53
CA PRO A 195 4.96 -5.91 13.40
C PRO A 195 5.88 -6.10 12.21
N ASN A 196 6.36 -7.34 11.96
CA ASN A 196 7.23 -7.62 10.81
C ASN A 196 6.51 -7.40 9.46
N VAL A 197 5.20 -7.71 9.39
CA VAL A 197 4.40 -7.46 8.19
C VAL A 197 4.27 -5.97 7.93
N ILE A 198 3.97 -5.20 8.98
CA ILE A 198 3.87 -3.73 8.90
C ILE A 198 5.20 -3.12 8.44
N ASP A 199 6.31 -3.60 8.97
CA ASP A 199 7.65 -3.15 8.59
C ASP A 199 7.94 -3.33 7.10
N ASN A 200 7.54 -4.48 6.55
CA ASN A 200 7.66 -4.74 5.11
C ASN A 200 6.78 -3.80 4.29
N MET A 201 5.57 -3.54 4.76
CA MET A 201 4.66 -2.59 4.09
C MET A 201 5.22 -1.17 4.11
N VAL A 202 5.77 -0.74 5.25
CA VAL A 202 6.42 0.57 5.41
C VAL A 202 7.58 0.73 4.44
N ALA A 203 8.48 -0.26 4.39
CA ALA A 203 9.61 -0.25 3.46
C ALA A 203 9.16 -0.21 1.99
N ARG A 204 8.17 -1.05 1.64
CA ARG A 204 7.63 -1.12 0.27
C ARG A 204 6.96 0.18 -0.16
N ASN A 205 6.25 0.82 0.74
CA ASN A 205 5.52 2.06 0.44
C ASN A 205 6.42 3.31 0.47
N GLY A 206 7.67 3.18 0.88
CA GLY A 206 8.52 4.36 1.11
C GLY A 206 7.98 5.28 2.20
N ALA A 207 7.23 4.72 3.15
CA ALA A 207 6.72 5.47 4.28
C ALA A 207 7.84 5.75 5.30
N ASN A 208 7.65 6.79 6.12
CA ASN A 208 8.58 7.09 7.21
C ASN A 208 8.61 5.89 8.18
N PRO A 209 9.77 5.30 8.44
CA PRO A 209 9.87 4.13 9.31
C PRO A 209 9.64 4.44 10.81
N VAL A 210 9.68 5.70 11.21
CA VAL A 210 9.34 6.13 12.57
C VAL A 210 7.89 6.59 12.58
N PRO A 211 6.97 5.83 13.21
CA PRO A 211 5.56 6.19 13.21
C PRO A 211 5.26 7.31 14.21
N GLU A 212 4.29 8.14 13.88
CA GLU A 212 3.55 8.90 14.87
C GLU A 212 2.61 7.95 15.63
N LYS A 213 2.70 7.93 16.96
CA LYS A 213 1.93 7.03 17.81
C LYS A 213 0.93 7.76 18.69
N THR A 214 -0.31 7.27 18.69
CA THR A 214 -1.37 7.66 19.62
C THR A 214 -1.85 6.43 20.39
N THR A 215 -1.80 6.47 21.72
CA THR A 215 -2.28 5.36 22.56
C THR A 215 -3.47 5.82 23.40
N VAL A 216 -4.57 5.07 23.33
CA VAL A 216 -5.73 5.18 24.22
C VAL A 216 -5.76 3.93 25.07
N SER A 217 -5.38 4.07 26.34
CA SER A 217 -5.22 2.96 27.29
C SER A 217 -6.46 2.08 27.40
N GLY A 218 -6.29 0.77 27.32
CA GLY A 218 -7.36 -0.22 27.34
C GLY A 218 -8.23 -0.28 26.07
N LYS A 219 -7.84 0.47 25.02
CA LYS A 219 -8.54 0.46 23.74
C LYS A 219 -7.61 0.11 22.57
N TYR A 220 -6.66 1.01 22.24
CA TYR A 220 -5.80 0.80 21.08
C TYR A 220 -4.49 1.61 21.15
N THR A 221 -3.53 1.17 20.39
CA THR A 221 -2.40 1.98 19.93
C THR A 221 -2.52 2.15 18.41
N LYS A 222 -2.56 3.39 17.94
CA LYS A 222 -2.52 3.76 16.52
C LYS A 222 -1.11 4.21 16.17
N SER A 223 -0.53 3.62 15.16
CA SER A 223 0.74 4.01 14.56
C SER A 223 0.51 4.49 13.14
N ILE A 224 0.94 5.70 12.82
CA ILE A 224 0.89 6.26 11.47
C ILE A 224 2.33 6.37 10.97
N TYR A 225 2.64 5.56 9.98
CA TYR A 225 3.87 5.64 9.21
C TYR A 225 3.61 6.57 8.03
N GLU A 226 3.93 7.84 8.22
CA GLU A 226 3.61 8.88 7.25
C GLU A 226 4.20 8.60 5.87
N ALA A 227 3.51 9.07 4.84
CA ALA A 227 4.00 8.99 3.48
C ALA A 227 5.35 9.70 3.38
N GLY A 228 6.35 9.02 2.85
CA GLY A 228 7.54 9.67 2.33
C GLY A 228 7.17 10.53 1.11
N GLU A 229 8.16 11.23 0.58
CA GLU A 229 7.96 12.12 -0.58
C GLU A 229 7.35 11.39 -1.79
N ASP A 230 7.58 10.08 -1.88
CA ASP A 230 7.30 9.26 -3.05
C ASP A 230 6.30 8.12 -2.79
N GLY A 231 5.77 7.99 -1.57
CA GLY A 231 4.99 6.83 -1.17
C GLY A 231 3.61 7.16 -0.60
N PHE A 232 3.03 6.17 0.08
CA PHE A 232 1.77 6.29 0.80
C PHE A 232 1.95 5.86 2.26
N PRO A 233 1.13 6.37 3.19
CA PRO A 233 1.20 5.98 4.58
C PRO A 233 0.77 4.54 4.80
N ILE A 234 1.29 3.95 5.87
CA ILE A 234 0.76 2.74 6.50
C ILE A 234 0.18 3.16 7.84
N VAL A 235 -1.06 2.78 8.09
CA VAL A 235 -1.72 3.01 9.37
C VAL A 235 -1.96 1.67 10.05
N PHE A 236 -1.50 1.55 11.29
CA PHE A 236 -1.62 0.32 12.06
C PHE A 236 -2.33 0.57 13.40
N TYR A 237 -3.42 -0.19 13.64
CA TYR A 237 -4.14 -0.22 14.92
C TYR A 237 -3.88 -1.54 15.62
N GLU A 238 -3.31 -1.46 16.80
CA GLU A 238 -3.12 -2.54 17.76
C GLU A 238 -4.21 -2.45 18.81
N ILE A 239 -5.16 -3.39 18.81
CA ILE A 239 -6.36 -3.32 19.67
C ILE A 239 -6.14 -4.12 20.96
N ASP A 240 -6.21 -3.44 22.09
CA ASP A 240 -6.03 -4.05 23.40
C ASP A 240 -7.13 -5.07 23.70
N GLY A 241 -6.75 -6.28 24.12
CA GLY A 241 -7.64 -7.36 24.50
C GLY A 241 -8.50 -7.96 23.39
N MET A 242 -8.42 -7.48 22.17
CA MET A 242 -9.13 -8.06 21.03
C MET A 242 -8.46 -9.35 20.58
N GLY A 243 -9.25 -10.44 20.49
CA GLY A 243 -8.86 -11.68 19.84
C GLY A 243 -9.08 -11.64 18.33
N HIS A 244 -9.34 -12.82 17.73
CA HIS A 244 -9.60 -12.97 16.29
C HIS A 244 -11.01 -12.52 15.92
N ASN A 245 -11.21 -11.24 15.61
CA ASN A 245 -12.53 -10.66 15.33
C ASN A 245 -12.51 -9.82 14.05
N ASP A 246 -13.67 -9.79 13.38
CA ASP A 246 -13.94 -9.04 12.15
C ASP A 246 -14.34 -7.57 12.39
N PHE A 247 -14.58 -7.20 13.65
CA PHE A 247 -15.07 -5.88 14.04
C PHE A 247 -14.61 -5.51 15.45
N THR A 248 -14.41 -4.20 15.66
CA THR A 248 -14.15 -3.63 16.98
C THR A 248 -14.71 -2.21 17.09
N ASN A 249 -15.15 -1.85 18.29
CA ASN A 249 -15.50 -0.48 18.66
C ASN A 249 -14.30 0.28 19.26
N ASN A 250 -13.19 -0.40 19.48
CA ASN A 250 -11.99 0.18 20.08
C ASN A 250 -11.09 0.84 19.02
N THR A 251 -11.63 1.82 18.30
CA THR A 251 -10.91 2.71 17.41
C THR A 251 -11.32 4.15 17.72
N GLU A 252 -10.66 5.13 17.12
CA GLU A 252 -11.03 6.54 17.31
C GLU A 252 -12.46 6.86 16.86
N ASP A 253 -12.98 6.15 15.86
CA ASP A 253 -14.34 6.31 15.34
C ASP A 253 -15.38 5.45 16.07
N ASN A 254 -14.99 4.71 17.12
CA ASN A 254 -15.78 3.69 17.80
C ASN A 254 -16.39 2.65 16.84
N SER A 255 -15.73 2.40 15.72
CA SER A 255 -16.13 1.44 14.70
C SER A 255 -14.98 1.20 13.72
N SER A 256 -14.44 -0.01 13.69
CA SER A 256 -13.40 -0.39 12.71
C SER A 256 -13.84 -0.16 11.27
N ALA A 257 -15.13 -0.40 10.95
CA ALA A 257 -15.65 -0.14 9.60
C ALA A 257 -15.68 1.36 9.25
N GLN A 258 -16.05 2.24 10.20
CA GLN A 258 -15.99 3.68 9.99
C GLN A 258 -14.54 4.17 9.88
N THR A 259 -13.64 3.59 10.67
CA THR A 259 -12.20 3.89 10.60
C THR A 259 -11.62 3.50 9.24
N MET A 260 -11.99 2.32 8.69
CA MET A 260 -11.61 1.94 7.33
C MET A 260 -12.12 2.96 6.30
N TRP A 261 -13.38 3.39 6.42
CA TRP A 261 -13.93 4.39 5.50
C TRP A 261 -13.22 5.73 5.62
N ASN A 262 -12.99 6.23 6.84
CA ASN A 262 -12.30 7.51 7.07
C ASN A 262 -10.86 7.49 6.54
N PHE A 263 -10.24 6.32 6.49
CA PHE A 263 -8.99 6.11 5.81
C PHE A 263 -9.15 6.09 4.28
N PHE A 264 -10.07 5.31 3.74
CA PHE A 264 -10.28 5.15 2.29
C PHE A 264 -10.57 6.46 1.58
N LYS A 265 -11.50 7.25 2.11
CA LYS A 265 -11.96 8.50 1.46
C LYS A 265 -10.88 9.57 1.26
N GLN A 266 -9.70 9.39 1.85
CA GLN A 266 -8.55 10.29 1.67
C GLN A 266 -7.82 10.03 0.35
N TYR A 267 -8.05 8.89 -0.30
CA TYR A 267 -7.25 8.44 -1.45
C TYR A 267 -8.09 8.17 -2.68
N THR A 268 -7.49 8.50 -3.82
CA THR A 268 -7.95 8.11 -5.14
C THR A 268 -6.81 7.49 -5.91
N LEU A 269 -7.08 6.84 -7.04
CA LEU A 269 -6.03 6.32 -7.92
C LEU A 269 -5.09 7.40 -8.48
N ASP A 270 -5.56 8.65 -8.51
CA ASP A 270 -4.76 9.81 -8.94
C ASP A 270 -3.94 10.43 -7.80
N SER A 271 -4.05 9.90 -6.58
CA SER A 271 -3.24 10.39 -5.46
C SER A 271 -1.75 10.24 -5.79
N PRO A 272 -0.95 11.29 -5.61
CA PRO A 272 0.45 11.29 -6.04
C PRO A 272 1.27 10.23 -5.31
N CYS A 273 2.06 9.46 -6.04
CA CYS A 273 3.08 8.56 -5.50
C CYS A 273 4.13 8.25 -6.57
N ASP A 274 5.32 7.87 -6.15
CA ASP A 274 6.33 7.33 -7.05
C ASP A 274 6.12 5.81 -7.23
N LYS A 275 5.59 5.43 -8.37
CA LYS A 275 5.34 4.02 -8.72
C LYS A 275 6.62 3.20 -8.88
N THR A 276 7.75 3.85 -9.03
CA THR A 276 9.04 3.19 -9.23
C THR A 276 9.74 2.85 -7.92
N LEU A 277 9.36 3.47 -6.80
CA LEU A 277 9.89 3.17 -5.49
C LEU A 277 9.59 1.71 -5.09
N LYS A 278 10.62 0.98 -4.70
CA LYS A 278 10.52 -0.43 -4.34
C LYS A 278 10.97 -0.73 -2.90
N TRP A 279 11.85 0.05 -2.34
CA TRP A 279 12.35 -0.21 -1.00
C TRP A 279 13.08 0.98 -0.39
N ARG A 280 12.90 1.16 0.93
CA ARG A 280 13.73 2.03 1.80
C ARG A 280 14.08 1.30 3.09
N PRO A 281 15.23 1.57 3.72
CA PRO A 281 15.55 1.01 5.02
C PRO A 281 14.68 1.62 6.13
N ARG A 282 14.48 0.84 7.18
CA ARG A 282 13.82 1.32 8.41
C ARG A 282 14.80 2.00 9.34
N VAL A 283 14.32 2.96 10.14
CA VAL A 283 15.16 3.69 11.10
C VAL A 283 15.76 2.79 12.15
N GLU A 284 15.00 1.83 12.69
CA GLU A 284 15.42 0.90 13.72
C GLU A 284 16.20 -0.30 13.18
N THR A 285 16.37 -0.42 11.87
CA THR A 285 17.15 -1.49 11.26
C THR A 285 18.62 -1.25 11.56
N GLU A 286 19.32 -2.27 12.04
CA GLU A 286 20.76 -2.21 12.25
C GLU A 286 21.47 -1.80 10.95
N GLY A 287 22.37 -0.82 11.04
CA GLY A 287 23.05 -0.24 9.88
C GLY A 287 22.20 0.72 9.06
N TYR A 288 20.99 1.04 9.53
CA TYR A 288 20.17 2.06 8.90
C TYR A 288 20.82 3.43 8.96
N GLU A 289 20.68 4.22 7.88
CA GLU A 289 21.31 5.53 7.74
C GLU A 289 22.75 5.53 8.30
N PRO A 290 23.73 5.02 7.57
CA PRO A 290 25.11 4.91 8.05
C PRO A 290 25.74 6.29 8.29
N LYS A 291 25.52 6.81 9.47
CA LYS A 291 26.14 8.02 10.05
C LYS A 291 27.47 7.65 10.68
N GLU A 292 28.16 8.62 11.26
CA GLU A 292 29.49 8.42 11.87
C GLU A 292 29.54 7.24 12.84
N HIS A 293 28.53 7.11 13.71
CA HIS A 293 28.42 5.99 14.68
C HIS A 293 27.66 4.77 14.12
N GLY A 294 27.07 4.84 12.93
CA GLY A 294 26.49 3.71 12.20
C GLY A 294 27.48 2.94 11.34
N TRP A 295 28.70 3.42 11.16
CA TRP A 295 29.76 2.72 10.45
C TRP A 295 30.31 1.55 11.28
N GLY A 296 30.36 0.37 10.67
CA GLY A 296 30.65 -0.90 11.34
C GLY A 296 31.98 -0.97 12.14
N VAL A 297 32.28 -2.16 12.63
CA VAL A 297 33.29 -2.41 13.68
C VAL A 297 34.66 -1.76 13.43
N ASN A 298 35.13 -1.72 12.20
CA ASN A 298 36.39 -1.07 11.85
C ASN A 298 36.21 0.41 11.44
N GLY A 299 35.01 0.96 11.56
CA GLY A 299 34.68 2.33 11.19
C GLY A 299 34.71 2.62 9.68
N ARG A 300 34.77 1.61 8.81
CA ARG A 300 34.89 1.81 7.36
C ARG A 300 33.65 1.37 6.57
N ASN A 301 32.79 0.53 7.12
CA ASN A 301 31.64 -0.01 6.42
C ASN A 301 30.35 0.10 7.23
N ALA A 302 29.26 0.35 6.55
CA ALA A 302 27.91 0.23 7.07
C ALA A 302 27.13 -0.76 6.19
N ILE A 303 26.37 -1.63 6.84
CA ILE A 303 25.72 -2.77 6.21
C ILE A 303 24.23 -2.71 6.47
N LEU A 304 23.45 -2.79 5.38
CA LEU A 304 22.00 -2.91 5.41
C LEU A 304 21.61 -4.23 4.76
N LYS A 305 20.74 -4.99 5.41
CA LYS A 305 20.18 -6.20 4.84
C LYS A 305 18.73 -6.01 4.47
N PHE A 306 18.31 -6.60 3.38
CA PHE A 306 16.95 -6.60 2.90
C PHE A 306 16.67 -7.86 2.09
N GLY A 307 15.42 -8.25 1.99
CA GLY A 307 15.09 -9.59 1.50
C GLY A 307 15.42 -10.66 2.55
N GLY A 308 15.27 -11.93 2.19
CA GLY A 308 15.57 -13.06 3.06
C GLY A 308 14.55 -13.27 4.19
N ASP A 309 14.91 -14.17 5.08
CA ASP A 309 14.03 -14.59 6.15
C ASP A 309 14.06 -13.59 7.31
N LEU A 310 12.90 -13.10 7.72
CA LEU A 310 12.79 -12.18 8.84
C LEU A 310 12.83 -12.90 10.17
N LYS A 311 12.01 -13.92 10.32
CA LYS A 311 11.88 -14.76 11.51
C LYS A 311 11.28 -16.11 11.17
N THR A 312 11.60 -17.09 12.00
CA THR A 312 10.85 -18.35 12.08
C THR A 312 9.95 -18.26 13.31
N ASP A 313 8.66 -18.51 13.17
CA ASP A 313 7.75 -18.61 14.30
C ASP A 313 7.90 -19.97 15.03
N GLU A 314 7.14 -20.14 16.11
CA GLU A 314 7.15 -21.40 16.90
C GLU A 314 6.66 -22.61 16.11
N ASN A 315 5.95 -22.41 14.98
CA ASN A 315 5.53 -23.46 14.06
C ASN A 315 6.49 -23.64 12.88
N GLN A 316 7.67 -23.01 12.93
CA GLN A 316 8.70 -23.02 11.88
C GLN A 316 8.24 -22.37 10.56
N ASN A 317 7.19 -21.56 10.57
CA ASN A 317 6.85 -20.72 9.42
C ASN A 317 7.92 -19.63 9.26
N VAL A 318 8.43 -19.51 8.04
CA VAL A 318 9.47 -18.56 7.70
C VAL A 318 8.85 -17.35 7.04
N TYR A 319 9.13 -16.19 7.59
CA TYR A 319 8.68 -14.89 7.04
C TYR A 319 9.89 -14.19 6.45
N ARG A 320 9.71 -13.71 5.22
CA ARG A 320 10.77 -13.02 4.49
C ARG A 320 10.48 -11.54 4.38
N SER A 321 11.52 -10.76 4.26
CA SER A 321 11.40 -9.34 3.94
C SER A 321 11.15 -9.13 2.44
N LEU A 322 11.04 -7.87 2.03
CA LEU A 322 10.83 -7.48 0.64
C LEU A 322 11.83 -8.15 -0.30
N GLN A 323 11.35 -8.66 -1.41
CA GLN A 323 12.17 -9.21 -2.48
C GLN A 323 11.92 -8.48 -3.79
N PHE A 324 12.95 -8.45 -4.63
CA PHE A 324 12.86 -7.84 -5.94
C PHE A 324 12.56 -8.89 -7.01
N LYS A 325 11.62 -8.57 -7.90
CA LYS A 325 11.46 -9.33 -9.14
C LYS A 325 12.74 -9.21 -9.99
N THR A 326 12.93 -10.13 -10.92
CA THR A 326 13.92 -9.98 -11.98
C THR A 326 13.65 -8.68 -12.74
N GLY A 327 14.68 -7.88 -12.96
CA GLY A 327 14.52 -6.59 -13.64
C GLY A 327 15.66 -5.60 -13.34
N SER A 328 15.50 -4.41 -13.87
CA SER A 328 16.44 -3.30 -13.74
C SER A 328 16.03 -2.36 -12.63
N TYR A 329 16.97 -1.98 -11.80
CA TYR A 329 16.76 -1.14 -10.63
C TYR A 329 17.84 -0.03 -10.52
N LYS A 330 17.58 0.93 -9.63
CA LYS A 330 18.52 2.00 -9.27
C LYS A 330 18.61 2.10 -7.75
N LEU A 331 19.82 2.07 -7.20
CA LEU A 331 20.10 2.46 -5.82
C LEU A 331 20.30 3.97 -5.78
N SER A 332 19.47 4.68 -5.04
CA SER A 332 19.60 6.12 -4.78
C SER A 332 20.02 6.36 -3.34
N PHE A 333 20.91 7.30 -3.12
CA PHE A 333 21.26 7.77 -1.79
C PHE A 333 21.88 9.17 -1.85
N GLN A 334 21.89 9.86 -0.73
CA GLN A 334 22.62 11.10 -0.53
C GLN A 334 23.88 10.82 0.30
N SER A 335 24.96 11.51 0.00
CA SER A 335 26.14 11.49 0.85
C SER A 335 26.55 12.93 1.17
N GLU A 336 26.82 13.18 2.46
CA GLU A 336 27.34 14.45 2.96
C GLU A 336 28.76 14.24 3.43
N GLY A 337 29.65 15.15 3.07
CA GLY A 337 31.09 15.09 3.38
C GLY A 337 31.88 15.96 2.42
N ASP A 338 33.19 16.05 2.65
CA ASP A 338 34.12 16.77 1.75
C ASP A 338 34.08 16.09 0.38
N ALA A 339 34.03 16.90 -0.68
CA ALA A 339 33.98 16.44 -2.07
C ALA A 339 35.24 15.67 -2.55
N SER A 340 36.32 15.72 -1.78
CA SER A 340 37.50 14.90 -2.02
C SER A 340 37.38 13.46 -1.53
N LEU A 341 36.38 13.19 -0.64
CA LEU A 341 36.15 11.88 -0.10
C LEU A 341 35.26 11.04 -1.02
N THR A 342 35.32 9.74 -0.85
CA THR A 342 34.54 8.80 -1.67
C THR A 342 33.78 7.81 -0.83
N VAL A 343 32.58 7.44 -1.35
CA VAL A 343 31.76 6.35 -0.84
C VAL A 343 31.68 5.26 -1.88
N ARG A 344 32.04 4.04 -1.53
CA ARG A 344 31.85 2.87 -2.38
C ARG A 344 30.59 2.14 -1.93
N ALA A 345 29.61 2.03 -2.83
CA ALA A 345 28.37 1.29 -2.61
C ALA A 345 28.43 -0.07 -3.30
N LYS A 346 28.07 -1.11 -2.57
CA LYS A 346 27.98 -2.49 -3.09
C LYS A 346 26.62 -3.06 -2.80
N ILE A 347 26.03 -3.78 -3.74
CA ILE A 347 24.89 -4.66 -3.51
C ILE A 347 25.31 -6.09 -3.80
N GLN A 348 25.10 -6.96 -2.83
CA GLN A 348 25.39 -8.38 -2.93
C GLN A 348 24.13 -9.19 -2.63
N LYS A 349 23.89 -10.24 -3.43
CA LYS A 349 22.93 -11.27 -3.08
C LYS A 349 23.63 -12.32 -2.24
N LEU A 350 23.11 -12.58 -1.06
CA LEU A 350 23.69 -13.52 -0.09
C LEU A 350 23.23 -14.95 -0.33
N THR A 351 22.17 -15.15 -1.11
CA THR A 351 21.59 -16.45 -1.47
C THR A 351 21.50 -16.60 -2.99
N GLY A 352 21.50 -17.84 -3.48
CA GLY A 352 21.42 -18.12 -4.92
C GLY A 352 22.75 -17.97 -5.66
N LYS A 353 22.69 -17.80 -6.98
CA LYS A 353 23.88 -17.84 -7.85
C LYS A 353 24.57 -16.48 -8.06
N GLN A 354 23.83 -15.40 -7.92
CA GLN A 354 24.36 -14.05 -8.17
C GLN A 354 24.85 -13.41 -6.87
N ASN A 355 26.16 -13.27 -6.70
CA ASN A 355 26.71 -12.73 -5.47
C ASN A 355 26.86 -11.20 -5.49
N LEU A 356 27.56 -10.64 -6.46
CA LEU A 356 27.81 -9.18 -6.57
C LEU A 356 27.02 -8.63 -7.75
N ILE A 357 26.11 -7.70 -7.49
CA ILE A 357 25.23 -7.09 -8.50
C ILE A 357 25.49 -5.59 -8.70
N LEU A 358 26.09 -4.92 -7.72
CA LEU A 358 26.55 -3.54 -7.84
C LEU A 358 27.86 -3.36 -7.10
N ASP A 359 28.80 -2.66 -7.71
CA ASP A 359 30.03 -2.18 -7.08
C ASP A 359 30.45 -0.86 -7.74
N ALA A 360 30.16 0.23 -7.06
CA ALA A 360 30.41 1.58 -7.60
C ALA A 360 30.99 2.50 -6.52
N THR A 361 31.86 3.41 -6.94
CA THR A 361 32.43 4.45 -6.07
C THR A 361 31.99 5.81 -6.58
N VAL A 362 31.44 6.61 -5.68
CA VAL A 362 30.98 7.98 -5.95
C VAL A 362 31.68 8.97 -5.04
N GLN A 363 31.73 10.22 -5.44
CA GLN A 363 32.24 11.30 -4.61
C GLN A 363 31.23 11.68 -3.55
N ALA A 364 31.67 11.97 -2.31
CA ALA A 364 30.81 12.50 -1.28
C ALA A 364 30.33 13.93 -1.63
N GLY A 365 29.27 14.37 -0.95
CA GLY A 365 28.70 15.71 -1.16
C GLY A 365 27.71 15.83 -2.30
N SER A 366 27.38 14.72 -2.99
CA SER A 366 26.39 14.72 -4.08
C SER A 366 25.42 13.55 -3.98
N PRO A 367 24.16 13.73 -4.43
CA PRO A 367 23.25 12.61 -4.61
C PRO A 367 23.81 11.60 -5.63
N ALA A 368 23.65 10.32 -5.34
CA ALA A 368 24.05 9.23 -6.21
C ALA A 368 22.84 8.42 -6.67
N VAL A 369 22.85 8.01 -7.95
CA VAL A 369 21.85 7.09 -8.53
C VAL A 369 22.63 6.04 -9.32
N LEU A 370 22.64 4.81 -8.83
CA LEU A 370 23.47 3.72 -9.35
C LEU A 370 22.58 2.61 -9.91
N PRO A 371 22.61 2.35 -11.23
CA PRO A 371 21.83 1.29 -11.84
C PRO A 371 22.39 -0.09 -11.49
N PHE A 372 21.48 -1.09 -11.35
CA PHE A 372 21.84 -2.50 -11.19
C PHE A 372 20.75 -3.41 -11.74
N GLU A 373 21.10 -4.67 -12.01
CA GLU A 373 20.20 -5.69 -12.55
C GLU A 373 20.00 -6.82 -11.54
N VAL A 374 18.76 -7.26 -11.39
CA VAL A 374 18.40 -8.45 -10.65
C VAL A 374 17.99 -9.54 -11.65
N THR A 375 18.78 -10.60 -11.77
CA THR A 375 18.54 -11.70 -12.71
C THR A 375 17.92 -12.93 -12.05
N ASP A 376 17.97 -13.02 -10.73
CA ASP A 376 17.35 -14.04 -9.90
C ASP A 376 16.80 -13.34 -8.67
N GLY A 377 15.47 -13.07 -8.68
CA GLY A 377 14.83 -12.09 -7.80
C GLY A 377 14.72 -12.51 -6.35
N TRP A 378 14.70 -13.82 -6.06
CA TRP A 378 14.47 -14.30 -4.69
C TRP A 378 15.78 -14.46 -3.91
N GLY A 379 15.81 -13.95 -2.69
CA GLY A 379 16.93 -14.12 -1.80
C GLY A 379 17.15 -12.95 -0.84
N GLU A 380 18.12 -13.12 0.03
CA GLU A 380 18.63 -12.09 0.92
C GLU A 380 19.65 -11.22 0.18
N TYR A 381 19.53 -9.92 0.35
CA TYR A 381 20.41 -8.93 -0.25
C TYR A 381 21.11 -8.11 0.84
N GLN A 382 22.28 -7.57 0.51
CA GLN A 382 23.03 -6.70 1.38
C GLN A 382 23.53 -5.49 0.59
N ILE A 383 23.24 -4.29 1.09
CA ILE A 383 23.89 -3.06 0.66
C ILE A 383 25.02 -2.78 1.64
N THR A 384 26.21 -2.54 1.12
CA THR A 384 27.37 -2.12 1.93
C THR A 384 27.85 -0.79 1.43
N PHE A 385 27.91 0.19 2.31
CA PHE A 385 28.62 1.45 2.08
C PHE A 385 29.98 1.36 2.72
N LEU A 386 31.04 1.80 1.99
CA LEU A 386 32.40 1.81 2.48
C LEU A 386 33.00 3.21 2.26
N ARG A 387 33.63 3.74 3.27
CA ARG A 387 34.49 4.92 3.19
C ARG A 387 35.96 4.48 3.10
N ALA A 388 36.79 5.28 2.46
CA ALA A 388 38.19 4.92 2.22
C ALA A 388 38.96 4.73 3.54
N ASN A 389 38.80 5.66 4.48
CA ASN A 389 39.44 5.62 5.79
C ASN A 389 38.41 5.71 6.92
N LYS A 390 38.72 5.14 8.07
CA LYS A 390 37.83 5.20 9.27
C LYS A 390 37.63 6.63 9.81
N ASN A 391 38.53 7.53 9.47
CA ASN A 391 38.48 8.93 9.93
C ASN A 391 37.77 9.85 8.92
N ASP A 392 37.37 9.35 7.75
CA ASP A 392 36.62 10.13 6.77
C ASP A 392 35.25 10.46 7.35
N VAL A 393 34.88 11.74 7.41
CA VAL A 393 33.59 12.20 7.90
C VAL A 393 32.61 12.18 6.73
N ILE A 394 31.81 11.15 6.65
CA ILE A 394 30.80 10.97 5.60
C ILE A 394 29.51 10.47 6.26
N THR A 395 28.39 11.08 5.91
CA THR A 395 27.05 10.60 6.25
C THR A 395 26.36 10.12 4.97
N VAL A 396 25.73 8.97 5.00
CA VAL A 396 24.89 8.46 3.90
C VAL A 396 23.45 8.43 4.39
N SER A 397 22.54 9.02 3.62
CA SER A 397 21.13 9.18 3.96
C SER A 397 20.23 9.03 2.73
N ASN A 398 18.91 9.08 2.92
CA ASN A 398 17.92 8.99 1.86
C ASN A 398 18.11 7.78 0.93
N ILE A 399 18.46 6.65 1.53
CA ILE A 399 18.71 5.40 0.82
C ILE A 399 17.37 4.85 0.31
N ALA A 400 17.29 4.57 -1.00
CA ALA A 400 16.11 3.98 -1.61
C ALA A 400 16.47 3.14 -2.84
N ILE A 401 15.64 2.16 -3.16
CA ILE A 401 15.72 1.39 -4.40
C ILE A 401 14.48 1.66 -5.24
N TYR A 402 14.70 2.00 -6.50
CA TYR A 402 13.67 2.25 -7.50
C TYR A 402 13.79 1.26 -8.64
N SER A 403 12.68 0.90 -9.28
CA SER A 403 12.75 0.18 -10.56
C SER A 403 13.19 1.12 -11.68
N SER A 404 13.96 0.60 -12.64
CA SER A 404 14.34 1.34 -13.84
C SER A 404 13.34 1.20 -14.98
N THR A 405 12.40 0.25 -14.90
CA THR A 405 11.36 0.10 -15.90
C THR A 405 10.41 1.29 -15.81
N GLU A 406 10.47 2.13 -16.80
CA GLU A 406 9.45 3.15 -17.06
C GLU A 406 8.18 2.42 -17.56
N GLU A 407 7.37 1.92 -16.67
CA GLU A 407 5.99 1.63 -17.01
C GLU A 407 5.28 2.97 -17.17
N ASN A 408 5.06 3.38 -18.42
CA ASN A 408 4.24 4.51 -18.88
C ASN A 408 4.18 5.67 -17.87
N ASN A 409 5.30 6.28 -17.60
CA ASN A 409 5.43 7.33 -16.60
C ASN A 409 4.91 8.64 -17.17
N THR A 410 3.64 8.90 -16.99
CA THR A 410 3.07 10.21 -17.22
C THR A 410 3.52 11.14 -16.09
N GLY A 411 4.70 11.69 -16.21
CA GLY A 411 4.89 13.07 -15.84
C GLY A 411 5.61 13.42 -14.53
N ILE A 412 5.63 12.59 -13.46
CA ILE A 412 6.17 13.08 -12.17
C ILE A 412 7.70 12.94 -12.09
N HIS A 413 8.25 11.85 -12.57
CA HIS A 413 9.72 11.66 -12.58
C HIS A 413 10.44 12.65 -13.52
N THR A 414 9.83 12.90 -14.69
CA THR A 414 10.30 13.94 -15.62
C THR A 414 10.23 15.35 -15.04
N MET A 415 9.26 15.61 -14.14
CA MET A 415 9.19 16.91 -13.47
C MET A 415 10.33 17.11 -12.46
N ARG A 416 10.80 16.08 -11.76
CA ARG A 416 11.91 16.23 -10.79
C ARG A 416 13.26 16.44 -11.45
N GLU A 417 13.58 15.73 -12.51
CA GLU A 417 14.79 16.00 -13.31
C GLU A 417 14.73 17.37 -13.99
N ALA A 418 13.54 17.81 -14.37
CA ALA A 418 13.33 19.08 -15.04
C ALA A 418 13.23 20.29 -14.07
N ILE A 419 12.94 20.10 -12.80
CA ILE A 419 12.97 21.15 -11.77
C ILE A 419 14.36 21.78 -11.70
N ASN A 420 15.41 21.03 -11.95
CA ASN A 420 16.78 21.55 -12.01
C ASN A 420 17.12 22.32 -13.32
N ASN A 421 16.27 22.27 -14.35
CA ASN A 421 16.59 22.81 -15.68
C ASN A 421 15.82 24.08 -16.06
N ASN A 422 15.18 24.79 -15.14
CA ASN A 422 14.47 26.04 -15.40
C ASN A 422 13.34 25.94 -16.47
N CYS A 423 12.86 24.74 -16.76
CA CYS A 423 11.82 24.46 -17.72
C CYS A 423 10.41 24.78 -17.20
N CYS A 424 9.49 25.21 -18.07
CA CYS A 424 8.08 25.36 -17.80
C CYS A 424 7.28 24.19 -18.38
N TYR A 425 6.29 23.73 -17.65
CA TYR A 425 5.38 22.65 -18.06
C TYR A 425 3.93 23.15 -17.99
N ASP A 426 3.08 22.72 -18.89
CA ASP A 426 1.64 22.95 -18.77
C ASP A 426 1.02 22.06 -17.67
N ILE A 427 -0.26 22.27 -17.39
CA ILE A 427 -0.98 21.50 -16.36
C ILE A 427 -1.12 19.99 -16.69
N LEU A 428 -0.82 19.61 -17.93
CA LEU A 428 -0.80 18.20 -18.40
C LEU A 428 0.61 17.62 -18.39
N GLY A 429 1.61 18.35 -17.87
CA GLY A 429 3.00 17.91 -17.75
C GLY A 429 3.83 18.01 -19.04
N ARG A 430 3.34 18.65 -20.09
CA ARG A 430 4.08 18.84 -21.34
C ARG A 430 5.02 20.04 -21.22
N GLN A 431 6.28 19.89 -21.61
CA GLN A 431 7.24 20.98 -21.61
C GLN A 431 6.81 22.12 -22.56
N VAL A 432 6.85 23.34 -22.06
CA VAL A 432 6.47 24.55 -22.82
C VAL A 432 7.66 25.46 -22.93
N THR A 433 8.20 25.59 -24.12
CA THR A 433 9.35 26.47 -24.40
C THR A 433 8.99 27.96 -24.47
N ASN A 434 7.73 28.28 -24.72
CA ASN A 434 7.25 29.64 -24.82
C ASN A 434 5.86 29.80 -24.18
N PRO A 435 5.79 29.84 -22.82
CA PRO A 435 4.51 29.86 -22.13
C PRO A 435 3.70 31.13 -22.44
N LYS A 436 2.52 30.94 -23.02
CA LYS A 436 1.52 32.00 -23.24
C LYS A 436 0.77 32.30 -21.91
N ARG A 437 -0.28 33.10 -21.96
CA ARG A 437 -1.14 33.33 -20.78
C ARG A 437 -1.74 32.01 -20.28
N GLY A 438 -1.57 31.68 -19.02
CA GLY A 438 -2.07 30.45 -18.44
C GLY A 438 -1.35 30.02 -17.16
N MET A 439 -1.77 28.88 -16.63
CA MET A 439 -1.14 28.23 -15.46
C MET A 439 -0.10 27.23 -15.93
N TYR A 440 1.08 27.31 -15.36
CA TYR A 440 2.23 26.44 -15.66
C TYR A 440 2.88 25.97 -14.36
N ILE A 441 3.70 24.94 -14.47
CA ILE A 441 4.55 24.46 -13.38
C ILE A 441 5.99 24.85 -13.74
N LYS A 442 6.65 25.62 -12.87
CA LYS A 442 8.06 25.98 -12.99
C LYS A 442 8.74 25.77 -11.65
N ASN A 443 9.84 25.00 -11.64
CA ASN A 443 10.57 24.62 -10.42
C ASN A 443 9.64 24.02 -9.34
N GLY A 444 8.72 23.11 -9.75
CA GLY A 444 7.76 22.46 -8.85
C GLY A 444 6.66 23.36 -8.29
N LYS A 445 6.61 24.65 -8.64
CA LYS A 445 5.59 25.60 -8.19
C LYS A 445 4.63 25.96 -9.30
N LYS A 446 3.35 26.07 -8.97
CA LYS A 446 2.34 26.63 -9.89
C LYS A 446 2.65 28.10 -10.11
N VAL A 447 2.83 28.50 -11.36
CA VAL A 447 3.03 29.89 -11.76
C VAL A 447 1.97 30.31 -12.77
N PHE A 448 1.44 31.50 -12.58
CA PHE A 448 0.50 32.12 -13.53
C PHE A 448 1.28 33.11 -14.39
N LYS A 449 1.30 32.92 -15.71
CA LYS A 449 1.84 33.90 -16.62
C LYS A 449 0.74 34.78 -17.17
N VAL A 450 0.81 36.06 -16.89
CA VAL A 450 -0.06 37.10 -17.48
C VAL A 450 0.84 37.93 -18.37
N THR A 451 0.55 37.95 -19.65
CA THR A 451 1.19 38.91 -20.58
C THR A 451 0.31 40.11 -20.63
N PHE A 452 0.79 41.22 -20.11
CA PHE A 452 0.17 42.54 -20.37
C PHE A 452 0.59 42.97 -21.78
N LYS A 453 -0.38 43.34 -22.61
CA LYS A 453 -0.13 44.04 -23.84
C LYS A 453 0.03 45.52 -23.55
#